data_0fab017fa6128106b003a698ca5bdb69
#
_entry.id   0fab017fa6128106b003a698ca5bdb69
#
_cell.length_a   1.000
_cell.length_b   1.000
_cell.length_c   1.000
_cell.angle_alpha   90.00
_cell.angle_beta   90.00
_cell.angle_gamma   90.00
#
_symmetry.space_group_name_H-M   'P 1'
#
loop_
_entity.id
_entity.type
_entity.pdbx_description
1 polymer ?
#
loop_
_entity_poly.entity_id
_entity_poly.type
_entity_poly.pdbx_seq_one_letter_code
_entity_poly.pdbx_strand_id
1 'polypeptide(L)'
;NTTVMVDPFEVAIAFMENAMQNGVELGLCQKVRKIEKRAEEDFVVYTQDRQYETRFIVNAAGVHADDVAAMAGIHEYQVEGRHGNLCVLDKVLPIHTVMFPCPGPDTKGIALIPTVSGNFLIGSTATMREDKYDVTNDAHGIDELIKGAKMLLPDFDPRCIIRTFAGQRPVVLNNGNDFYIRESETVKGFIHAAGIQSPGIASSPAIAEYVRDLLANAGLDLKDKSDYNPYREPIPDFSDLSLEEQDALIKKDPAWGKIV
;
A
#
# COMPACT_ATOMS: atom_id res chain seq x y z
N ASN A 1 -5.84 18.69 -17.94
CA ASN A 1 -4.93 17.92 -17.08
C ASN A 1 -5.68 16.69 -16.58
N THR A 2 -5.12 15.51 -16.84
CA THR A 2 -5.70 14.22 -16.44
C THR A 2 -4.92 13.54 -15.32
N THR A 3 -3.82 14.17 -14.86
CA THR A 3 -2.96 13.64 -13.80
C THR A 3 -3.18 14.44 -12.53
N VAL A 4 -3.36 13.75 -11.42
CA VAL A 4 -3.50 14.33 -10.09
C VAL A 4 -2.45 13.74 -9.15
N MET A 5 -2.12 14.50 -8.13
CA MET A 5 -1.24 14.08 -7.03
C MET A 5 -2.12 13.82 -5.81
N VAL A 6 -1.90 12.71 -5.15
CA VAL A 6 -2.67 12.28 -3.97
C VAL A 6 -1.73 11.79 -2.88
N ASP A 7 -2.16 11.88 -1.63
CA ASP A 7 -1.51 11.18 -0.53
C ASP A 7 -1.92 9.70 -0.56
N PRO A 8 -0.96 8.75 -0.68
CA PRO A 8 -1.29 7.33 -0.75
C PRO A 8 -1.90 6.77 0.53
N PHE A 9 -1.58 7.33 1.70
CA PHE A 9 -2.19 6.91 2.97
C PHE A 9 -3.64 7.34 3.04
N GLU A 10 -3.95 8.58 2.69
CA GLU A 10 -5.33 9.08 2.66
C GLU A 10 -6.20 8.31 1.67
N VAL A 11 -5.66 7.95 0.51
CA VAL A 11 -6.37 7.09 -0.45
C VAL A 11 -6.71 5.73 0.16
N ALA A 12 -5.75 5.07 0.82
CA ALA A 12 -5.98 3.78 1.45
C ALA A 12 -6.99 3.86 2.61
N ILE A 13 -6.88 4.90 3.44
CA ILE A 13 -7.82 5.17 4.54
C ILE A 13 -9.23 5.40 3.98
N ALA A 14 -9.37 6.24 2.94
CA ALA A 14 -10.65 6.54 2.33
C ALA A 14 -11.35 5.30 1.77
N PHE A 15 -10.62 4.41 1.11
CA PHE A 15 -11.17 3.13 0.65
C PHE A 15 -11.61 2.24 1.81
N MET A 16 -10.81 2.17 2.87
CA MET A 16 -11.15 1.34 4.03
C MET A 16 -12.37 1.88 4.78
N GLU A 17 -12.45 3.20 5.00
CA GLU A 17 -13.60 3.82 5.67
C GLU A 17 -14.89 3.63 4.86
N ASN A 18 -14.82 3.80 3.53
CA ASN A 18 -15.97 3.50 2.68
C ASN A 18 -16.36 2.02 2.73
N ALA A 19 -15.39 1.11 2.75
CA ALA A 19 -15.65 -0.32 2.88
C ALA A 19 -16.33 -0.65 4.22
N MET A 20 -15.84 -0.07 5.33
CA MET A 20 -16.44 -0.24 6.67
C MET A 20 -17.86 0.32 6.74
N GLN A 21 -18.11 1.48 6.15
CA GLN A 21 -19.44 2.08 6.03
C GLN A 21 -20.40 1.15 5.28
N ASN A 22 -19.89 0.35 4.36
CA ASN A 22 -20.63 -0.65 3.60
C ASN A 22 -20.58 -2.06 4.22
N GLY A 23 -20.18 -2.19 5.49
CA GLY A 23 -20.29 -3.41 6.28
C GLY A 23 -19.06 -4.32 6.28
N VAL A 24 -17.91 -3.84 5.83
CA VAL A 24 -16.63 -4.55 6.00
C VAL A 24 -16.17 -4.44 7.44
N GLU A 25 -15.77 -5.54 8.06
CA GLU A 25 -15.13 -5.56 9.38
C GLU A 25 -13.62 -5.41 9.23
N LEU A 26 -13.04 -4.37 9.84
CA LEU A 26 -11.60 -4.14 9.89
C LEU A 26 -11.01 -4.71 11.18
N GLY A 27 -10.15 -5.72 11.07
CA GLY A 27 -9.41 -6.31 12.18
C GLY A 27 -7.98 -5.74 12.27
N LEU A 28 -7.76 -4.64 12.98
CA LEU A 28 -6.42 -4.12 13.27
C LEU A 28 -5.69 -4.98 14.29
N CYS A 29 -4.36 -5.04 14.20
CA CYS A 29 -3.49 -5.82 15.10
C CYS A 29 -3.80 -7.33 15.09
N GLN A 30 -4.46 -7.83 14.04
CA GLN A 30 -4.85 -9.23 13.88
C GLN A 30 -3.93 -9.96 12.90
N LYS A 31 -2.65 -10.12 13.27
CA LYS A 31 -1.69 -10.86 12.44
C LYS A 31 -2.17 -12.30 12.24
N VAL A 32 -2.33 -12.73 10.98
CA VAL A 32 -2.62 -14.12 10.62
C VAL A 32 -1.46 -15.00 11.09
N ARG A 33 -1.79 -16.09 11.79
CA ARG A 33 -0.83 -17.06 12.35
C ARG A 33 -0.92 -18.43 11.71
N LYS A 34 -2.12 -18.80 11.23
CA LYS A 34 -2.40 -20.11 10.65
C LYS A 34 -3.62 -20.02 9.75
N ILE A 35 -3.63 -20.81 8.71
CA ILE A 35 -4.79 -21.06 7.86
C ILE A 35 -4.99 -22.56 7.80
N GLU A 36 -6.17 -23.03 8.15
CA GLU A 36 -6.57 -24.44 8.01
C GLU A 36 -7.61 -24.57 6.90
N LYS A 37 -7.39 -25.48 5.99
CA LYS A 37 -8.41 -25.92 5.04
C LYS A 37 -9.18 -27.09 5.67
N ARG A 38 -10.49 -26.92 5.93
CA ARG A 38 -11.32 -27.96 6.56
C ARG A 38 -12.03 -28.86 5.56
N ALA A 39 -12.48 -28.29 4.43
CA ALA A 39 -13.13 -28.97 3.33
C ALA A 39 -12.67 -28.37 2.00
N GLU A 40 -13.25 -28.79 0.88
CA GLU A 40 -12.83 -28.28 -0.42
C GLU A 40 -12.99 -26.76 -0.56
N GLU A 41 -13.95 -26.16 0.15
CA GLU A 41 -14.30 -24.74 0.03
C GLU A 41 -14.36 -24.00 1.40
N ASP A 42 -13.86 -24.61 2.49
CA ASP A 42 -13.93 -23.99 3.82
C ASP A 42 -12.54 -23.81 4.44
N PHE A 43 -12.29 -22.60 4.89
CA PHE A 43 -11.07 -22.22 5.59
C PHE A 43 -11.37 -21.73 6.99
N VAL A 44 -10.41 -21.91 7.89
CA VAL A 44 -10.36 -21.22 9.17
C VAL A 44 -9.06 -20.44 9.24
N VAL A 45 -9.17 -19.13 9.37
CA VAL A 45 -8.05 -18.22 9.53
C VAL A 45 -7.89 -17.88 11.00
N TYR A 46 -6.74 -18.22 11.57
CA TYR A 46 -6.40 -17.93 12.96
C TYR A 46 -5.52 -16.69 13.04
N THR A 47 -5.91 -15.77 13.87
CA THR A 47 -5.10 -14.61 14.25
C THR A 47 -4.55 -14.81 15.67
N GLN A 48 -3.99 -13.75 16.27
CA GLN A 48 -3.51 -13.83 17.64
C GLN A 48 -4.64 -14.12 18.64
N ASP A 49 -5.81 -13.48 18.46
CA ASP A 49 -6.89 -13.46 19.45
C ASP A 49 -8.23 -13.97 18.91
N ARG A 50 -8.33 -14.24 17.62
CA ARG A 50 -9.60 -14.61 16.94
C ARG A 50 -9.39 -15.70 15.91
N GLN A 51 -10.50 -16.31 15.53
CA GLN A 51 -10.60 -17.19 14.36
C GLN A 51 -11.77 -16.73 13.47
N TYR A 52 -11.59 -16.89 12.17
CA TYR A 52 -12.59 -16.54 11.17
C TYR A 52 -12.83 -17.74 10.26
N GLU A 53 -14.09 -18.15 10.11
CA GLU A 53 -14.48 -19.15 9.13
C GLU A 53 -14.88 -18.45 7.83
N THR A 54 -14.37 -18.95 6.70
CA THR A 54 -14.62 -18.34 5.40
C THR A 54 -14.51 -19.35 4.26
N ARG A 55 -15.21 -19.10 3.18
CA ARG A 55 -15.11 -19.89 1.94
C ARG A 55 -14.05 -19.36 0.97
N PHE A 56 -13.69 -18.09 1.08
CA PHE A 56 -12.76 -17.45 0.18
C PHE A 56 -11.72 -16.64 0.96
N ILE A 57 -10.50 -16.64 0.47
CA ILE A 57 -9.40 -15.83 1.00
C ILE A 57 -8.80 -15.02 -0.14
N VAL A 58 -8.64 -13.71 0.07
CA VAL A 58 -7.82 -12.86 -0.78
C VAL A 58 -6.53 -12.54 -0.03
N ASN A 59 -5.43 -13.07 -0.51
CA ASN A 59 -4.11 -12.84 0.07
C ASN A 59 -3.44 -11.62 -0.57
N ALA A 60 -3.51 -10.50 0.12
CA ALA A 60 -2.88 -9.23 -0.25
C ALA A 60 -1.78 -8.82 0.77
N ALA A 61 -1.03 -9.79 1.29
CA ALA A 61 -0.08 -9.60 2.40
C ALA A 61 1.27 -8.97 1.99
N GLY A 62 1.37 -8.37 0.80
CA GLY A 62 2.55 -7.66 0.34
C GLY A 62 3.79 -8.55 0.30
N VAL A 63 4.88 -8.16 0.97
CA VAL A 63 6.14 -8.96 1.01
C VAL A 63 5.98 -10.29 1.73
N HIS A 64 4.91 -10.49 2.49
CA HIS A 64 4.60 -11.72 3.21
C HIS A 64 3.55 -12.59 2.51
N ALA A 65 3.24 -12.31 1.25
CA ALA A 65 2.18 -13.04 0.54
C ALA A 65 2.49 -14.54 0.38
N ASP A 66 3.73 -14.92 0.14
CA ASP A 66 4.17 -16.31 0.08
C ASP A 66 4.16 -17.00 1.46
N ASP A 67 4.51 -16.27 2.54
CA ASP A 67 4.43 -16.79 3.91
C ASP A 67 2.96 -17.11 4.28
N VAL A 68 2.03 -16.23 3.91
CA VAL A 68 0.58 -16.44 4.14
C VAL A 68 0.04 -17.57 3.25
N ALA A 69 0.47 -17.66 2.00
CA ALA A 69 0.11 -18.77 1.11
C ALA A 69 0.60 -20.11 1.65
N ALA A 70 1.82 -20.17 2.17
CA ALA A 70 2.39 -21.38 2.78
C ALA A 70 1.60 -21.85 4.01
N MET A 71 0.95 -20.96 4.78
CA MET A 71 0.07 -21.34 5.88
C MET A 71 -1.15 -22.17 5.41
N ALA A 72 -1.57 -21.99 4.15
CA ALA A 72 -2.64 -22.77 3.52
C ALA A 72 -2.09 -23.98 2.71
N GLY A 73 -0.79 -24.27 2.79
CA GLY A 73 -0.13 -25.34 2.05
C GLY A 73 0.18 -25.01 0.58
N ILE A 74 0.15 -23.73 0.21
CA ILE A 74 0.37 -23.25 -1.15
C ILE A 74 1.82 -22.77 -1.29
N HIS A 75 2.55 -23.32 -2.27
CA HIS A 75 3.96 -23.02 -2.54
C HIS A 75 4.21 -22.71 -4.02
N GLU A 76 3.34 -21.92 -4.62
CA GLU A 76 3.32 -21.63 -6.07
C GLU A 76 4.31 -20.53 -6.47
N TYR A 77 4.75 -19.70 -5.53
CA TYR A 77 5.65 -18.58 -5.79
C TYR A 77 6.47 -18.21 -4.54
N GLN A 78 7.49 -17.42 -4.75
CA GLN A 78 8.30 -16.80 -3.70
C GLN A 78 8.30 -15.29 -3.87
N VAL A 79 8.32 -14.57 -2.76
CA VAL A 79 8.38 -13.10 -2.71
C VAL A 79 9.69 -12.66 -2.08
N GLU A 80 10.39 -11.77 -2.75
CA GLU A 80 11.50 -11.01 -2.18
C GLU A 80 11.14 -9.53 -2.05
N GLY A 81 11.85 -8.84 -1.16
CA GLY A 81 11.74 -7.41 -0.97
C GLY A 81 12.62 -6.63 -1.94
N ARG A 82 12.03 -5.73 -2.73
CA ARG A 82 12.81 -4.70 -3.40
C ARG A 82 12.85 -3.47 -2.51
N HIS A 83 13.93 -3.37 -1.76
CA HIS A 83 14.19 -2.28 -0.82
C HIS A 83 14.34 -0.95 -1.55
N GLY A 84 13.77 0.12 -1.01
CA GLY A 84 13.90 1.47 -1.52
C GLY A 84 14.03 2.49 -0.41
N ASN A 85 15.14 3.26 -0.44
CA ASN A 85 15.32 4.44 0.40
C ASN A 85 14.57 5.63 -0.20
N LEU A 86 14.06 6.51 0.66
CA LEU A 86 13.45 7.78 0.32
C LEU A 86 13.92 8.87 1.27
N CYS A 87 14.00 10.10 0.76
CA CYS A 87 14.23 11.30 1.57
C CYS A 87 13.03 12.22 1.49
N VAL A 88 12.61 12.74 2.64
CA VAL A 88 11.67 13.86 2.75
C VAL A 88 12.46 15.15 2.81
N LEU A 89 12.06 16.13 2.02
CA LEU A 89 12.67 17.46 1.95
C LEU A 89 11.74 18.50 2.55
N ASP A 90 12.31 19.57 3.02
CA ASP A 90 11.57 20.76 3.43
C ASP A 90 10.93 21.48 2.23
N LYS A 91 10.03 22.43 2.49
CA LYS A 91 9.21 23.19 1.53
C LYS A 91 10.01 24.28 0.79
N VAL A 92 11.17 23.93 0.22
CA VAL A 92 12.14 24.90 -0.28
C VAL A 92 12.41 24.84 -1.79
N LEU A 93 11.82 23.87 -2.50
CA LEU A 93 12.12 23.70 -3.91
C LEU A 93 11.12 24.43 -4.81
N PRO A 94 11.56 25.12 -5.87
CA PRO A 94 10.70 25.85 -6.79
C PRO A 94 10.13 24.94 -7.89
N ILE A 95 9.65 23.75 -7.53
CA ILE A 95 9.07 22.78 -8.48
C ILE A 95 7.60 22.52 -8.16
N HIS A 96 6.79 22.35 -9.19
CA HIS A 96 5.33 22.14 -9.08
C HIS A 96 4.85 20.88 -9.81
N THR A 97 5.78 20.07 -10.29
CA THR A 97 5.48 18.84 -11.02
C THR A 97 6.46 17.75 -10.63
N VAL A 98 6.05 16.50 -10.80
CA VAL A 98 6.95 15.35 -10.61
C VAL A 98 8.01 15.35 -11.71
N MET A 99 9.27 15.22 -11.33
CA MET A 99 10.40 15.10 -12.24
C MET A 99 10.93 13.66 -12.22
N PHE A 100 10.97 13.04 -13.39
CA PHE A 100 11.55 11.71 -13.59
C PHE A 100 12.73 11.80 -14.54
N PRO A 101 13.81 11.02 -14.31
CA PRO A 101 14.83 10.82 -15.34
C PRO A 101 14.27 9.93 -16.45
N CYS A 102 14.98 9.82 -17.57
CA CYS A 102 14.71 8.76 -18.53
C CYS A 102 14.89 7.39 -17.85
N PRO A 103 13.92 6.46 -17.95
CA PRO A 103 14.03 5.16 -17.30
C PRO A 103 15.21 4.36 -17.88
N GLY A 104 15.94 3.69 -16.98
CA GLY A 104 16.93 2.68 -17.34
C GLY A 104 16.31 1.28 -17.50
N PRO A 105 17.10 0.27 -17.90
CA PRO A 105 16.60 -1.08 -18.08
C PRO A 105 16.07 -1.72 -16.77
N ASP A 106 16.67 -1.39 -15.64
CA ASP A 106 16.38 -2.06 -14.36
C ASP A 106 15.60 -1.18 -13.37
N THR A 107 15.48 0.13 -13.64
CA THR A 107 14.84 1.07 -12.73
C THR A 107 14.21 2.25 -13.47
N LYS A 108 13.12 2.77 -12.89
CA LYS A 108 12.50 4.03 -13.34
C LYS A 108 13.35 5.27 -12.97
N GLY A 109 14.45 5.07 -12.25
CA GLY A 109 15.33 6.10 -11.72
C GLY A 109 14.76 6.78 -10.48
N ILE A 110 15.55 7.73 -9.97
CA ILE A 110 15.19 8.49 -8.77
C ILE A 110 14.38 9.71 -9.21
N ALA A 111 13.16 9.81 -8.67
CA ALA A 111 12.25 10.91 -8.93
C ALA A 111 12.38 12.01 -7.87
N LEU A 112 12.02 13.22 -8.24
CA LEU A 112 11.80 14.35 -7.36
C LEU A 112 10.30 14.70 -7.40
N ILE A 113 9.63 14.59 -6.27
CA ILE A 113 8.16 14.53 -6.19
C ILE A 113 7.67 15.59 -5.20
N PRO A 114 6.90 16.61 -5.63
CA PRO A 114 6.15 17.45 -4.70
C PRO A 114 5.05 16.62 -4.02
N THR A 115 4.72 16.94 -2.78
CA THR A 115 3.63 16.31 -2.03
C THR A 115 2.44 17.26 -1.88
N VAL A 116 1.29 16.72 -1.54
CA VAL A 116 0.07 17.53 -1.27
C VAL A 116 0.26 18.48 -0.07
N SER A 117 1.15 18.14 0.87
CA SER A 117 1.49 18.96 2.05
C SER A 117 2.52 20.05 1.76
N GLY A 118 3.01 20.16 0.52
CA GLY A 118 4.00 21.15 0.09
C GLY A 118 5.46 20.77 0.36
N ASN A 119 5.73 19.62 0.97
CA ASN A 119 7.05 19.02 1.07
C ASN A 119 7.45 18.35 -0.25
N PHE A 120 8.67 17.83 -0.32
CA PHE A 120 9.13 17.06 -1.47
C PHE A 120 9.69 15.73 -1.04
N LEU A 121 9.65 14.75 -1.95
CA LEU A 121 10.29 13.46 -1.78
C LEU A 121 11.36 13.26 -2.86
N ILE A 122 12.46 12.65 -2.47
CA ILE A 122 13.42 12.06 -3.40
C ILE A 122 13.31 10.54 -3.27
N GLY A 123 13.12 9.86 -4.37
CA GLY A 123 13.08 8.41 -4.32
C GLY A 123 12.57 7.74 -5.58
N SER A 124 12.72 6.47 -5.57
CA SER A 124 13.33 5.61 -4.56
C SER A 124 14.53 4.88 -5.15
N THR A 125 15.45 4.43 -4.30
CA THR A 125 16.42 3.40 -4.71
C THR A 125 15.73 2.06 -4.97
N ALA A 126 16.43 1.07 -5.52
CA ALA A 126 15.87 -0.23 -5.87
C ALA A 126 16.91 -1.34 -5.71
N THR A 127 16.98 -1.95 -4.55
CA THR A 127 17.92 -3.03 -4.24
C THR A 127 17.16 -4.26 -3.73
N MET A 128 17.41 -5.42 -4.31
CA MET A 128 16.81 -6.67 -3.82
C MET A 128 17.37 -7.04 -2.44
N ARG A 129 16.52 -7.48 -1.54
CA ARG A 129 16.84 -7.91 -0.18
C ARG A 129 16.10 -9.20 0.15
N GLU A 130 16.83 -10.19 0.65
CA GLU A 130 16.24 -11.45 1.13
C GLU A 130 15.45 -11.25 2.44
N ASP A 131 15.97 -10.40 3.33
CA ASP A 131 15.28 -10.05 4.57
C ASP A 131 14.11 -9.10 4.30
N LYS A 132 12.90 -9.64 4.35
CA LYS A 132 11.63 -8.91 4.16
C LYS A 132 11.35 -7.85 5.24
N TYR A 133 12.02 -7.92 6.38
CA TYR A 133 11.89 -6.98 7.50
C TYR A 133 12.93 -5.86 7.48
N ASP A 134 13.95 -5.96 6.64
CA ASP A 134 14.98 -4.92 6.54
C ASP A 134 14.40 -3.65 5.88
N VAL A 135 14.09 -2.67 6.71
CA VAL A 135 13.65 -1.32 6.30
C VAL A 135 14.66 -0.26 6.78
N THR A 136 15.91 -0.64 6.96
CA THR A 136 16.97 0.28 7.40
C THR A 136 17.41 1.18 6.27
N ASN A 137 17.67 2.45 6.60
CA ASN A 137 18.35 3.36 5.67
C ASN A 137 19.86 3.12 5.76
N ASP A 138 20.52 3.11 4.62
CA ASP A 138 21.97 3.03 4.53
C ASP A 138 22.56 4.27 3.83
N ALA A 139 23.82 4.59 4.17
CA ALA A 139 24.49 5.78 3.63
C ALA A 139 24.63 5.71 2.10
N HIS A 140 24.86 4.52 1.54
CA HIS A 140 24.99 4.33 0.10
C HIS A 140 23.68 4.70 -0.62
N GLY A 141 22.54 4.22 -0.13
CA GLY A 141 21.24 4.55 -0.71
C GLY A 141 20.92 6.05 -0.61
N ILE A 142 21.27 6.70 0.49
CA ILE A 142 21.09 8.15 0.64
C ILE A 142 21.99 8.92 -0.36
N ASP A 143 23.24 8.51 -0.53
CA ASP A 143 24.14 9.10 -1.53
C ASP A 143 23.63 8.92 -2.95
N GLU A 144 23.05 7.76 -3.26
CA GLU A 144 22.42 7.48 -4.56
C GLU A 144 21.23 8.43 -4.79
N LEU A 145 20.38 8.64 -3.78
CA LEU A 145 19.26 9.58 -3.85
C LEU A 145 19.73 11.01 -4.10
N ILE A 146 20.75 11.47 -3.39
CA ILE A 146 21.33 12.82 -3.58
C ILE A 146 21.91 12.98 -5.00
N LYS A 147 22.62 11.98 -5.52
CA LYS A 147 23.14 12.00 -6.88
C LYS A 147 22.01 12.06 -7.91
N GLY A 148 20.96 11.25 -7.73
CA GLY A 148 19.79 11.26 -8.60
C GLY A 148 19.05 12.60 -8.58
N ALA A 149 18.88 13.20 -7.40
CA ALA A 149 18.28 14.53 -7.28
C ALA A 149 19.09 15.60 -8.02
N LYS A 150 20.43 15.58 -7.90
CA LYS A 150 21.33 16.51 -8.60
C LYS A 150 21.33 16.35 -10.13
N MET A 151 21.00 15.16 -10.63
CA MET A 151 20.83 14.97 -12.09
C MET A 151 19.58 15.70 -12.61
N LEU A 152 18.52 15.78 -11.79
CA LEU A 152 17.27 16.45 -12.13
C LEU A 152 17.31 17.95 -11.80
N LEU A 153 17.97 18.30 -10.71
CA LEU A 153 18.14 19.66 -10.20
C LEU A 153 19.61 19.87 -9.80
N PRO A 154 20.49 20.40 -10.70
CA PRO A 154 21.91 20.50 -10.43
C PRO A 154 22.28 21.27 -9.16
N ASP A 155 21.52 22.31 -8.81
CA ASP A 155 21.72 23.14 -7.62
C ASP A 155 21.06 22.56 -6.34
N PHE A 156 20.65 21.26 -6.37
CA PHE A 156 20.04 20.62 -5.22
C PHE A 156 20.97 20.65 -4.00
N ASP A 157 20.47 21.22 -2.89
CA ASP A 157 21.17 21.28 -1.61
C ASP A 157 20.68 20.18 -0.67
N PRO A 158 21.49 19.15 -0.35
CA PRO A 158 21.07 18.06 0.53
C PRO A 158 20.76 18.47 1.97
N ARG A 159 21.12 19.69 2.39
CA ARG A 159 20.78 20.22 3.72
C ARG A 159 19.28 20.43 3.93
N CYS A 160 18.49 20.44 2.83
CA CYS A 160 17.03 20.47 2.92
C CYS A 160 16.39 19.10 3.26
N ILE A 161 17.17 18.04 3.37
CA ILE A 161 16.65 16.71 3.80
C ILE A 161 16.32 16.80 5.29
N ILE A 162 15.05 16.60 5.61
CA ILE A 162 14.54 16.64 7.00
C ILE A 162 14.28 15.27 7.58
N ARG A 163 14.08 14.25 6.74
CA ARG A 163 13.85 12.87 7.17
C ARG A 163 14.22 11.86 6.07
N THR A 164 14.57 10.66 6.49
CA THR A 164 14.78 9.51 5.62
C THR A 164 13.92 8.34 6.09
N PHE A 165 13.48 7.50 5.18
CA PHE A 165 12.81 6.25 5.46
C PHE A 165 13.06 5.25 4.33
N ALA A 166 12.80 3.99 4.62
CA ALA A 166 12.90 2.92 3.62
C ALA A 166 11.69 1.98 3.73
N GLY A 167 11.44 1.26 2.65
CA GLY A 167 10.38 0.27 2.59
C GLY A 167 10.68 -0.83 1.59
N GLN A 168 9.93 -1.92 1.70
CA GLN A 168 10.05 -3.09 0.85
C GLN A 168 8.87 -3.12 -0.14
N ARG A 169 9.19 -3.23 -1.43
CA ARG A 169 8.20 -3.52 -2.48
C ARG A 169 8.21 -5.02 -2.76
N PRO A 170 7.06 -5.69 -2.76
CA PRO A 170 7.00 -7.13 -3.02
C PRO A 170 7.32 -7.44 -4.48
N VAL A 171 8.23 -8.36 -4.72
CA VAL A 171 8.56 -8.88 -6.06
C VAL A 171 8.36 -10.38 -6.05
N VAL A 172 7.46 -10.87 -6.88
CA VAL A 172 7.33 -12.32 -7.11
C VAL A 172 8.44 -12.76 -8.05
N LEU A 173 9.26 -13.70 -7.59
CA LEU A 173 10.39 -14.21 -8.35
C LEU A 173 9.91 -14.97 -9.59
N ASN A 174 10.68 -14.86 -10.68
CA ASN A 174 10.42 -15.54 -11.96
C ASN A 174 9.05 -15.21 -12.61
N ASN A 175 8.42 -14.10 -12.23
CA ASN A 175 7.14 -13.63 -12.79
C ASN A 175 7.30 -12.41 -13.71
N GLY A 176 8.45 -12.22 -14.35
CA GLY A 176 8.67 -11.10 -15.28
C GLY A 176 8.58 -9.71 -14.64
N ASN A 177 8.71 -9.61 -13.33
CA ASN A 177 8.52 -8.38 -12.55
C ASN A 177 7.08 -7.83 -12.60
N ASP A 178 6.10 -8.68 -12.90
CA ASP A 178 4.68 -8.34 -12.99
C ASP A 178 3.94 -8.70 -11.69
N PHE A 179 2.70 -8.22 -11.57
CA PHE A 179 1.80 -8.58 -10.48
C PHE A 179 1.37 -10.04 -10.60
N TYR A 180 1.23 -10.72 -9.48
CA TYR A 180 0.76 -12.09 -9.39
C TYR A 180 -0.67 -12.10 -8.84
N ILE A 181 -1.65 -11.95 -9.72
CA ILE A 181 -3.07 -11.85 -9.34
C ILE A 181 -3.83 -12.96 -10.05
N ARG A 182 -4.17 -14.01 -9.29
CA ARG A 182 -4.89 -15.19 -9.78
C ARG A 182 -5.45 -16.04 -8.65
N GLU A 183 -6.36 -16.94 -8.97
CA GLU A 183 -6.70 -18.03 -8.06
C GLU A 183 -5.53 -19.02 -7.95
N SER A 184 -5.35 -19.62 -6.76
CA SER A 184 -4.37 -20.67 -6.55
C SER A 184 -4.66 -21.89 -7.44
N GLU A 185 -3.63 -22.45 -8.03
CA GLU A 185 -3.73 -23.67 -8.85
C GLU A 185 -4.01 -24.93 -8.01
N THR A 186 -3.66 -24.88 -6.72
CA THR A 186 -3.74 -26.03 -5.82
C THR A 186 -4.85 -25.94 -4.78
N VAL A 187 -5.33 -24.73 -4.48
CA VAL A 187 -6.32 -24.50 -3.42
C VAL A 187 -7.44 -23.58 -3.93
N LYS A 188 -8.55 -24.18 -4.30
CA LYS A 188 -9.74 -23.45 -4.77
C LYS A 188 -10.24 -22.45 -3.72
N GLY A 189 -10.68 -21.27 -4.16
CA GLY A 189 -11.19 -20.19 -3.29
C GLY A 189 -10.09 -19.36 -2.63
N PHE A 190 -8.81 -19.65 -2.89
CA PHE A 190 -7.69 -18.85 -2.41
C PHE A 190 -7.16 -17.96 -3.56
N ILE A 191 -7.39 -16.67 -3.48
CA ILE A 191 -7.00 -15.68 -4.50
C ILE A 191 -5.73 -14.97 -4.05
N HIS A 192 -4.71 -14.97 -4.91
CA HIS A 192 -3.49 -14.20 -4.71
C HIS A 192 -3.64 -12.79 -5.28
N ALA A 193 -3.26 -11.79 -4.51
CA ALA A 193 -3.03 -10.42 -4.93
C ALA A 193 -1.62 -10.01 -4.48
N ALA A 194 -0.61 -10.69 -5.06
CA ALA A 194 0.79 -10.64 -4.65
C ALA A 194 1.66 -9.88 -5.66
N GLY A 195 2.88 -9.50 -5.25
CA GLY A 195 3.82 -8.81 -6.13
C GLY A 195 3.39 -7.41 -6.55
N ILE A 196 2.42 -6.82 -5.87
CA ILE A 196 1.87 -5.51 -6.22
C ILE A 196 2.82 -4.42 -5.71
N GLN A 197 3.69 -3.98 -6.60
CA GLN A 197 4.59 -2.84 -6.42
C GLN A 197 4.06 -1.62 -7.19
N SER A 198 4.87 -0.59 -7.41
CA SER A 198 4.46 0.56 -8.23
C SER A 198 4.09 0.12 -9.67
N PRO A 199 2.89 0.51 -10.18
CA PRO A 199 1.96 1.54 -9.71
C PRO A 199 0.74 1.01 -8.92
N GLY A 200 0.91 0.13 -7.95
CA GLY A 200 -0.16 -0.59 -7.26
C GLY A 200 -1.30 0.29 -6.72
N ILE A 201 -0.99 1.42 -6.08
CA ILE A 201 -2.03 2.34 -5.56
C ILE A 201 -2.91 2.86 -6.70
N ALA A 202 -2.29 3.36 -7.78
CA ALA A 202 -3.05 3.86 -8.93
C ALA A 202 -3.85 2.78 -9.65
N SER A 203 -3.38 1.53 -9.61
CA SER A 203 -4.04 0.37 -10.23
C SER A 203 -5.04 -0.33 -9.31
N SER A 204 -5.09 0.04 -8.02
CA SER A 204 -5.88 -0.69 -7.02
C SER A 204 -7.38 -0.81 -7.34
N PRO A 205 -8.06 0.18 -7.95
CA PRO A 205 -9.45 0.01 -8.35
C PRO A 205 -9.64 -1.08 -9.42
N ALA A 206 -8.79 -1.10 -10.44
CA ALA A 206 -8.84 -2.12 -11.48
C ALA A 206 -8.44 -3.51 -10.94
N ILE A 207 -7.47 -3.57 -10.02
CA ILE A 207 -7.09 -4.80 -9.32
C ILE A 207 -8.28 -5.33 -8.50
N ALA A 208 -9.01 -4.46 -7.81
CA ALA A 208 -10.17 -4.86 -7.01
C ALA A 208 -11.30 -5.44 -7.88
N GLU A 209 -11.57 -4.84 -9.04
CA GLU A 209 -12.52 -5.39 -10.03
C GLU A 209 -12.07 -6.76 -10.54
N TYR A 210 -10.80 -6.91 -10.87
CA TYR A 210 -10.25 -8.18 -11.34
C TYR A 210 -10.31 -9.26 -10.25
N VAL A 211 -9.97 -8.94 -9.00
CA VAL A 211 -10.08 -9.86 -7.86
C VAL A 211 -11.55 -10.26 -7.61
N ARG A 212 -12.49 -9.32 -7.72
CA ARG A 212 -13.94 -9.61 -7.66
C ARG A 212 -14.35 -10.64 -8.71
N ASP A 213 -13.88 -10.47 -9.93
CA ASP A 213 -14.22 -11.38 -11.04
C ASP A 213 -13.59 -12.78 -10.82
N LEU A 214 -12.37 -12.85 -10.27
CA LEU A 214 -11.76 -14.11 -9.84
C LEU A 214 -12.57 -14.81 -8.75
N LEU A 215 -13.06 -14.08 -7.75
CA LEU A 215 -13.93 -14.62 -6.70
C LEU A 215 -15.25 -15.16 -7.27
N ALA A 216 -15.86 -14.43 -8.22
CA ALA A 216 -17.06 -14.90 -8.92
C ALA A 216 -16.80 -16.20 -9.68
N ASN A 217 -15.69 -16.30 -10.41
CA ASN A 217 -15.27 -17.49 -11.13
C ASN A 217 -14.97 -18.67 -10.19
N ALA A 218 -14.45 -18.38 -9.00
CA ALA A 218 -14.23 -19.38 -7.95
C ALA A 218 -15.52 -19.86 -7.27
N GLY A 219 -16.69 -19.25 -7.59
CA GLY A 219 -18.01 -19.66 -7.10
C GLY A 219 -18.61 -18.75 -6.04
N LEU A 220 -18.09 -17.54 -5.83
CA LEU A 220 -18.74 -16.54 -4.97
C LEU A 220 -19.99 -16.00 -5.69
N ASP A 221 -21.17 -16.22 -5.09
CA ASP A 221 -22.43 -15.64 -5.58
C ASP A 221 -22.47 -14.14 -5.24
N LEU A 222 -22.08 -13.32 -6.21
CA LEU A 222 -22.10 -11.87 -6.10
C LEU A 222 -23.52 -11.33 -6.22
N LYS A 223 -23.92 -10.48 -5.28
CA LYS A 223 -25.21 -9.79 -5.29
C LYS A 223 -24.99 -8.29 -5.10
N ASP A 224 -25.75 -7.52 -5.85
CA ASP A 224 -25.76 -6.08 -5.66
C ASP A 224 -26.33 -5.75 -4.27
N LYS A 225 -25.68 -4.85 -3.60
CA LYS A 225 -26.06 -4.36 -2.29
C LYS A 225 -27.04 -3.19 -2.45
N SER A 226 -28.29 -3.37 -2.03
CA SER A 226 -29.35 -2.35 -2.22
C SER A 226 -29.13 -1.07 -1.41
N ASP A 227 -28.36 -1.15 -0.34
CA ASP A 227 -28.01 -0.05 0.57
C ASP A 227 -26.55 0.41 0.42
N TYR A 228 -25.90 0.09 -0.71
CA TYR A 228 -24.53 0.52 -0.99
C TYR A 228 -24.43 2.04 -1.07
N ASN A 229 -23.54 2.61 -0.26
CA ASN A 229 -23.19 4.02 -0.32
C ASN A 229 -21.77 4.21 -0.89
N PRO A 230 -21.63 4.74 -2.13
CA PRO A 230 -20.32 4.97 -2.73
C PRO A 230 -19.58 6.16 -2.13
N TYR A 231 -20.25 7.00 -1.34
CA TYR A 231 -19.69 8.22 -0.80
C TYR A 231 -19.34 8.06 0.67
N ARG A 232 -18.08 8.32 0.98
CA ARG A 232 -17.59 8.47 2.34
C ARG A 232 -17.99 9.86 2.87
N GLU A 233 -18.36 9.95 4.15
CA GLU A 233 -18.41 11.26 4.81
C GLU A 233 -17.01 11.85 4.83
N PRO A 234 -16.81 13.10 4.34
CA PRO A 234 -15.50 13.73 4.37
C PRO A 234 -15.07 13.98 5.81
N ILE A 235 -13.81 13.69 6.11
CA ILE A 235 -13.20 14.17 7.36
C ILE A 235 -13.03 15.67 7.21
N PRO A 236 -13.61 16.51 8.08
CA PRO A 236 -13.44 17.96 8.00
C PRO A 236 -11.97 18.32 8.22
N ASP A 237 -11.45 19.27 7.45
CA ASP A 237 -10.16 19.86 7.77
C ASP A 237 -10.33 20.69 9.06
N PHE A 238 -9.69 20.22 10.14
CA PHE A 238 -9.81 20.82 11.44
C PHE A 238 -9.33 22.27 11.47
N SER A 239 -8.38 22.63 10.60
CA SER A 239 -7.86 24.01 10.49
C SER A 239 -8.84 24.98 9.86
N ASP A 240 -9.77 24.49 9.04
CA ASP A 240 -10.79 25.32 8.36
C ASP A 240 -12.04 25.58 9.22
N LEU A 241 -12.14 24.87 10.36
CA LEU A 241 -13.28 24.99 11.26
C LEU A 241 -13.14 26.19 12.20
N SER A 242 -14.27 26.80 12.56
CA SER A 242 -14.34 27.80 13.64
C SER A 242 -13.96 27.17 14.99
N LEU A 243 -13.54 28.00 15.95
CA LEU A 243 -13.19 27.53 17.30
C LEU A 243 -14.34 26.81 18.00
N GLU A 244 -15.60 27.21 17.74
CA GLU A 244 -16.79 26.57 18.29
C GLU A 244 -16.99 25.16 17.72
N GLU A 245 -16.76 24.99 16.40
CA GLU A 245 -16.84 23.69 15.72
C GLU A 245 -15.70 22.77 16.13
N GLN A 246 -14.46 23.29 16.26
CA GLN A 246 -13.32 22.56 16.79
C GLN A 246 -13.59 22.03 18.21
N ASP A 247 -14.10 22.89 19.08
CA ASP A 247 -14.47 22.54 20.45
C ASP A 247 -15.58 21.47 20.50
N ALA A 248 -16.55 21.56 19.60
CA ALA A 248 -17.62 20.57 19.50
C ALA A 248 -17.09 19.20 19.06
N LEU A 249 -16.17 19.16 18.09
CA LEU A 249 -15.51 17.92 17.65
C LEU A 249 -14.66 17.31 18.76
N ILE A 250 -13.85 18.11 19.48
CA ILE A 250 -13.02 17.64 20.60
C ILE A 250 -13.88 17.08 21.74
N LYS A 251 -15.04 17.69 22.02
CA LYS A 251 -15.98 17.18 23.03
C LYS A 251 -16.60 15.87 22.62
N LYS A 252 -16.88 15.68 21.31
CA LYS A 252 -17.42 14.44 20.76
C LYS A 252 -16.35 13.31 20.75
N ASP A 253 -15.15 13.63 20.36
CA ASP A 253 -14.00 12.72 20.33
C ASP A 253 -12.72 13.48 20.68
N PRO A 254 -12.13 13.21 21.88
CA PRO A 254 -10.91 13.86 22.32
C PRO A 254 -9.69 13.64 21.42
N ALA A 255 -9.73 12.68 20.50
CA ALA A 255 -8.64 12.46 19.54
C ALA A 255 -8.43 13.68 18.64
N TRP A 256 -9.48 14.47 18.34
CA TRP A 256 -9.39 15.70 17.56
C TRP A 256 -8.52 16.79 18.23
N GLY A 257 -8.36 16.75 19.52
CA GLY A 257 -7.51 17.70 20.26
C GLY A 257 -6.04 17.30 20.36
N LYS A 258 -5.66 16.15 19.78
CA LYS A 258 -4.25 15.71 19.77
C LYS A 258 -3.54 16.34 18.58
N ILE A 259 -2.66 17.27 18.87
CA ILE A 259 -1.71 17.80 17.88
C ILE A 259 -0.58 16.78 17.75
N VAL A 260 -0.38 16.26 16.54
CA VAL A 260 0.72 15.37 16.20
C VAL A 260 1.86 16.16 15.56
#